data_5a46598b2a3e632b2c2ffe35c6874a4b
#
_entry.id   5a46598b2a3e632b2c2ffe35c6874a4b
#
_cell.length_a   1.000
_cell.length_b   1.000
_cell.length_c   1.000
_cell.angle_alpha   90.00
_cell.angle_beta   90.00
_cell.angle_gamma   90.00
#
_symmetry.space_group_name_H-M   'P 1'
#
loop_
_entity.id
_entity.type
_entity.pdbx_description
1 polymer ?
#
loop_
_entity_poly.entity_id
_entity_poly.type
_entity_poly.pdbx_seq_one_letter_code
_entity_poly.pdbx_strand_id
1 'polypeptide(L)'
;LSMNSGGSSQIPTIYLEDSARDQIAAIATLTTESEYGEVAGLIGTFNIEVERKQVDAFNVVSLMKGSDPELANEVIVYSAHYDHLGVGRDGNIYNGADDNASGSSALIEIAEAFAEGSAPPRSILILHVSGEEKGLLGSRWFVEHNPLPEQMKLVADINLDMIGRNNPTQIGITPSPEHEHWSSLNEAAADACEEEGLEPTYDVDSFYGRTDSYNFAKQGIPAIFLFAGVHEDYHRVSDESDKINFTKAAAVSRVAFRLGWHLAWAKQPPVRKSPNSETGNR
;
A
#
# COMPACT_ATOMS: atom_id res chain seq x y z
N LEU A 1 -1.55 -3.79 -27.61
CA LEU A 1 -0.63 -2.66 -27.76
C LEU A 1 -0.59 -1.88 -26.45
N SER A 2 0.53 -1.82 -25.78
CA SER A 2 0.67 -0.98 -24.57
C SER A 2 1.65 0.15 -24.88
N MET A 3 1.32 1.36 -24.43
CA MET A 3 2.21 2.51 -24.50
C MET A 3 2.64 2.87 -23.08
N ASN A 4 3.94 2.99 -22.85
CA ASN A 4 4.48 3.45 -21.59
C ASN A 4 4.87 4.94 -21.72
N SER A 5 4.19 5.81 -20.97
CA SER A 5 4.45 7.26 -20.97
C SER A 5 5.30 7.72 -19.78
N GLY A 6 6.01 6.80 -19.13
CA GLY A 6 6.82 7.08 -17.95
C GLY A 6 8.27 7.42 -18.27
N GLY A 7 8.63 8.69 -18.12
CA GLY A 7 9.99 9.14 -17.82
C GLY A 7 10.98 9.27 -18.99
N SER A 8 11.31 10.49 -19.33
CA SER A 8 12.58 10.99 -19.93
C SER A 8 13.11 10.48 -21.29
N SER A 9 12.51 9.55 -21.99
CA SER A 9 12.82 9.30 -23.39
C SER A 9 11.63 9.68 -24.27
N GLN A 10 11.85 10.58 -25.20
CA GLN A 10 10.84 11.04 -26.17
C GLN A 10 10.59 10.02 -27.29
N ILE A 11 11.06 8.80 -27.16
CA ILE A 11 10.89 7.74 -28.15
C ILE A 11 9.65 6.92 -27.78
N PRO A 12 8.56 6.96 -28.56
CA PRO A 12 7.41 6.11 -28.31
C PRO A 12 7.81 4.65 -28.43
N THR A 13 7.53 3.87 -27.39
CA THR A 13 7.78 2.43 -27.37
C THR A 13 6.47 1.70 -27.64
N ILE A 14 6.46 0.83 -28.64
CA ILE A 14 5.31 0.03 -29.01
C ILE A 14 5.64 -1.44 -28.79
N TYR A 15 4.85 -2.10 -27.94
CA TYR A 15 4.94 -3.53 -27.75
C TYR A 15 4.00 -4.23 -28.72
N LEU A 16 4.53 -5.17 -29.50
CA LEU A 16 3.77 -5.96 -30.45
C LEU A 16 3.51 -7.35 -29.90
N GLU A 17 2.32 -7.87 -30.14
CA GLU A 17 2.04 -9.28 -29.93
C GLU A 17 2.85 -10.16 -30.90
N ASP A 18 3.12 -11.40 -30.54
CA ASP A 18 3.97 -12.31 -31.32
C ASP A 18 3.55 -12.43 -32.77
N SER A 19 2.25 -12.49 -33.05
CA SER A 19 1.74 -12.56 -34.44
C SER A 19 2.05 -11.31 -35.26
N ALA A 20 2.03 -10.13 -34.66
CA ALA A 20 2.36 -8.87 -35.32
C ALA A 20 3.88 -8.73 -35.48
N ARG A 21 4.65 -9.18 -34.49
CA ARG A 21 6.11 -9.25 -34.55
C ARG A 21 6.55 -10.13 -35.73
N ASP A 22 5.99 -11.33 -35.87
CA ASP A 22 6.34 -12.29 -36.91
C ASP A 22 6.01 -11.75 -38.32
N GLN A 23 4.90 -11.02 -38.46
CA GLN A 23 4.55 -10.36 -39.72
C GLN A 23 5.53 -9.26 -40.09
N ILE A 24 5.95 -8.44 -39.12
CA ILE A 24 6.93 -7.37 -39.34
C ILE A 24 8.31 -7.98 -39.65
N ALA A 25 8.73 -9.02 -38.93
CA ALA A 25 9.96 -9.73 -39.17
C ALA A 25 10.02 -10.32 -40.58
N ALA A 26 8.92 -10.87 -41.08
CA ALA A 26 8.81 -11.39 -42.43
C ALA A 26 8.93 -10.30 -43.52
N ILE A 27 8.33 -9.13 -43.29
CA ILE A 27 8.40 -7.97 -44.21
C ILE A 27 9.81 -7.36 -44.21
N ALA A 28 10.42 -7.27 -43.04
CA ALA A 28 11.71 -6.60 -42.85
C ALA A 28 12.92 -7.54 -43.13
N THR A 29 12.69 -8.78 -43.50
CA THR A 29 13.73 -9.80 -43.68
C THR A 29 14.60 -10.01 -42.41
N LEU A 30 14.00 -9.84 -41.26
CA LEU A 30 14.64 -10.03 -39.96
C LEU A 30 14.63 -11.50 -39.57
N THR A 31 15.73 -11.98 -38.99
CA THR A 31 15.74 -13.28 -38.35
C THR A 31 15.12 -13.17 -36.96
N THR A 32 14.25 -14.11 -36.61
CA THR A 32 13.57 -14.17 -35.30
C THR A 32 14.51 -14.42 -34.10
N GLU A 33 15.80 -14.57 -34.36
CA GLU A 33 16.83 -14.84 -33.33
C GLU A 33 17.57 -13.61 -32.80
N SER A 34 17.36 -12.42 -33.41
CA SER A 34 18.00 -11.21 -32.89
C SER A 34 17.14 -10.57 -31.82
N GLU A 35 17.57 -10.62 -30.57
CA GLU A 35 16.91 -9.95 -29.43
C GLU A 35 16.86 -8.42 -29.57
N TYR A 36 17.80 -7.81 -30.32
CA TYR A 36 17.86 -6.36 -30.57
C TYR A 36 18.41 -6.10 -31.97
N GLY A 37 17.84 -5.13 -32.65
CA GLY A 37 18.34 -4.72 -33.95
C GLY A 37 17.69 -3.45 -34.48
N GLU A 38 18.44 -2.64 -35.21
CA GLU A 38 17.92 -1.48 -35.96
C GLU A 38 17.43 -1.97 -37.33
N VAL A 39 16.18 -1.65 -37.66
CA VAL A 39 15.59 -1.98 -38.96
C VAL A 39 15.62 -0.74 -39.83
N ALA A 40 16.61 -0.62 -40.68
CA ALA A 40 16.75 0.50 -41.60
C ALA A 40 15.67 0.45 -42.72
N GLY A 41 15.02 1.58 -42.98
CA GLY A 41 14.08 1.73 -44.08
C GLY A 41 12.65 1.23 -43.84
N LEU A 42 12.33 0.80 -42.64
CA LEU A 42 10.96 0.48 -42.25
C LEU A 42 10.25 1.77 -41.77
N ILE A 43 9.14 2.13 -42.45
CA ILE A 43 8.27 3.24 -42.04
C ILE A 43 6.94 2.65 -41.62
N GLY A 44 6.58 2.82 -40.34
CA GLY A 44 5.28 2.43 -39.79
C GLY A 44 4.39 3.64 -39.60
N THR A 45 3.14 3.59 -40.05
CA THR A 45 2.12 4.57 -39.73
C THR A 45 1.13 3.95 -38.77
N PHE A 46 0.95 4.59 -37.63
CA PHE A 46 0.03 4.12 -36.58
C PHE A 46 -1.08 5.15 -36.42
N ASN A 47 -2.33 4.70 -36.50
CA ASN A 47 -3.49 5.47 -36.09
C ASN A 47 -4.02 4.90 -34.80
N ILE A 48 -3.91 5.65 -33.70
CA ILE A 48 -4.30 5.21 -32.36
C ILE A 48 -5.43 6.10 -31.89
N GLU A 49 -6.62 5.51 -31.74
CA GLU A 49 -7.72 6.14 -31.04
C GLU A 49 -7.65 5.75 -29.56
N VAL A 50 -7.57 6.77 -28.69
CA VAL A 50 -7.60 6.60 -27.24
C VAL A 50 -8.92 7.12 -26.69
N GLU A 51 -9.79 6.21 -26.29
CA GLU A 51 -10.98 6.57 -25.53
C GLU A 51 -10.61 6.70 -24.04
N ARG A 52 -10.80 7.90 -23.49
CA ARG A 52 -10.64 8.12 -22.05
C ARG A 52 -12.00 7.99 -21.39
N LYS A 53 -12.16 6.94 -20.60
CA LYS A 53 -13.32 6.81 -19.71
C LYS A 53 -12.95 7.35 -18.34
N GLN A 54 -13.76 8.28 -17.86
CA GLN A 54 -13.73 8.69 -16.46
C GLN A 54 -14.65 7.75 -15.67
N VAL A 55 -14.13 7.18 -14.60
CA VAL A 55 -14.86 6.29 -13.68
C VAL A 55 -14.74 6.88 -12.29
N ASP A 56 -15.85 7.00 -11.59
CA ASP A 56 -15.86 7.40 -10.20
C ASP A 56 -15.36 6.23 -9.32
N ALA A 57 -14.45 6.53 -8.41
CA ALA A 57 -13.96 5.62 -7.40
C ALA A 57 -14.18 6.26 -6.01
N PHE A 58 -14.38 5.45 -5.00
CA PHE A 58 -14.75 5.92 -3.67
C PHE A 58 -13.79 5.35 -2.63
N ASN A 59 -13.38 6.19 -1.68
CA ASN A 59 -12.84 5.70 -0.42
C ASN A 59 -13.98 5.44 0.54
N VAL A 60 -13.86 4.40 1.37
CA VAL A 60 -14.84 4.10 2.42
C VAL A 60 -14.22 4.51 3.76
N VAL A 61 -14.92 5.36 4.50
CA VAL A 61 -14.41 5.97 5.72
C VAL A 61 -15.36 5.71 6.88
N SER A 62 -14.81 5.22 7.99
CA SER A 62 -15.52 5.12 9.27
C SER A 62 -14.72 5.82 10.35
N LEU A 63 -15.37 6.71 11.11
CA LEU A 63 -14.74 7.50 12.16
C LEU A 63 -15.38 7.20 13.50
N MET A 64 -14.61 6.64 14.42
CA MET A 64 -14.93 6.60 15.85
C MET A 64 -14.34 7.82 16.53
N LYS A 65 -15.21 8.69 17.03
CA LYS A 65 -14.76 9.89 17.76
C LYS A 65 -14.18 9.53 19.12
N GLY A 66 -13.03 10.10 19.44
CA GLY A 66 -12.38 9.95 20.73
C GLY A 66 -13.19 10.51 21.90
N SER A 67 -12.96 9.98 23.08
CA SER A 67 -13.69 10.32 24.31
C SER A 67 -13.10 11.49 25.06
N ASP A 68 -11.84 11.85 24.83
CA ASP A 68 -11.14 12.94 25.52
C ASP A 68 -11.34 14.26 24.79
N PRO A 69 -11.82 15.34 25.44
CA PRO A 69 -12.08 16.63 24.79
C PRO A 69 -10.85 17.28 24.14
N GLU A 70 -9.63 17.02 24.65
CA GLU A 70 -8.39 17.58 24.13
C GLU A 70 -7.80 16.70 23.01
N LEU A 71 -7.87 15.38 23.17
CA LEU A 71 -7.26 14.41 22.24
C LEU A 71 -8.20 13.93 21.12
N ALA A 72 -9.51 14.12 21.24
CA ALA A 72 -10.48 13.65 20.24
C ALA A 72 -10.30 14.27 18.84
N ASN A 73 -9.57 15.36 18.72
CA ASN A 73 -9.23 15.97 17.44
C ASN A 73 -7.95 15.39 16.82
N GLU A 74 -7.21 14.56 17.54
CA GLU A 74 -6.07 13.79 17.02
C GLU A 74 -6.57 12.45 16.50
N VAL A 75 -6.32 12.16 15.23
CA VAL A 75 -6.88 11.02 14.51
C VAL A 75 -5.78 10.04 14.14
N ILE A 76 -5.92 8.81 14.60
CA ILE A 76 -5.11 7.65 14.17
C ILE A 76 -5.86 6.99 13.01
N VAL A 77 -5.18 6.83 11.87
CA VAL A 77 -5.72 6.20 10.68
C VAL A 77 -5.25 4.75 10.61
N TYR A 78 -6.15 3.86 10.25
CA TYR A 78 -5.84 2.55 9.73
C TYR A 78 -6.24 2.53 8.25
N SER A 79 -5.30 2.22 7.39
CA SER A 79 -5.53 2.22 5.94
C SER A 79 -5.23 0.87 5.30
N ALA A 80 -6.03 0.52 4.30
CA ALA A 80 -5.82 -0.60 3.39
C ALA A 80 -6.55 -0.33 2.08
N HIS A 81 -6.00 -0.73 0.95
CA HIS A 81 -6.76 -0.65 -0.30
C HIS A 81 -7.70 -1.84 -0.45
N TYR A 82 -8.78 -1.63 -1.20
CA TYR A 82 -9.79 -2.65 -1.48
C TYR A 82 -10.02 -2.92 -2.98
N ASP A 83 -9.34 -2.17 -3.81
CA ASP A 83 -9.23 -2.47 -5.24
C ASP A 83 -8.14 -3.51 -5.51
N HIS A 84 -8.23 -4.17 -6.65
CA HIS A 84 -7.20 -5.03 -7.21
C HIS A 84 -7.24 -4.95 -8.74
N LEU A 85 -6.51 -5.82 -9.44
CA LEU A 85 -6.34 -5.78 -10.89
C LEU A 85 -7.65 -6.01 -11.67
N GLY A 86 -8.65 -6.67 -11.07
CA GLY A 86 -9.96 -6.90 -11.66
C GLY A 86 -9.98 -8.04 -12.68
N VAL A 87 -10.54 -7.79 -13.87
CA VAL A 87 -10.69 -8.81 -14.92
C VAL A 87 -9.66 -8.61 -16.00
N GLY A 88 -8.85 -9.63 -16.25
CA GLY A 88 -7.85 -9.64 -17.32
C GLY A 88 -8.47 -9.64 -18.72
N ARG A 89 -7.66 -9.36 -19.74
CA ARG A 89 -8.12 -9.37 -21.15
C ARG A 89 -8.57 -10.74 -21.61
N ASP A 90 -8.09 -11.80 -20.99
CA ASP A 90 -8.43 -13.20 -21.19
C ASP A 90 -9.71 -13.63 -20.45
N GLY A 91 -10.34 -12.71 -19.72
CA GLY A 91 -11.52 -12.94 -18.89
C GLY A 91 -11.25 -13.57 -17.52
N ASN A 92 -10.00 -13.82 -17.17
CA ASN A 92 -9.61 -14.31 -15.85
C ASN A 92 -9.80 -13.20 -14.79
N ILE A 93 -10.25 -13.60 -13.60
CA ILE A 93 -10.47 -12.71 -12.47
C ILE A 93 -9.24 -12.78 -11.57
N TYR A 94 -8.70 -11.62 -11.23
CA TYR A 94 -7.65 -11.45 -10.24
C TYR A 94 -8.32 -11.13 -8.91
N ASN A 95 -8.39 -12.12 -8.01
CA ASN A 95 -9.17 -12.00 -6.77
C ASN A 95 -8.47 -11.17 -5.70
N GLY A 96 -7.13 -11.16 -5.66
CA GLY A 96 -6.37 -10.34 -4.71
C GLY A 96 -6.63 -10.71 -3.26
N ALA A 97 -6.51 -12.01 -2.93
CA ALA A 97 -6.83 -12.48 -1.58
C ALA A 97 -5.83 -11.97 -0.54
N ASP A 98 -4.53 -11.99 -0.86
CA ASP A 98 -3.53 -11.34 -0.02
C ASP A 98 -3.39 -9.86 -0.37
N ASP A 99 -3.43 -9.54 -1.66
CA ASP A 99 -3.28 -8.19 -2.21
C ASP A 99 -4.63 -7.63 -2.71
N ASN A 100 -5.50 -6.95 -1.93
CA ASN A 100 -5.31 -6.69 -0.51
C ASN A 100 -6.58 -6.97 0.29
N ALA A 101 -7.26 -8.11 -0.01
CA ALA A 101 -8.40 -8.49 0.82
C ALA A 101 -7.95 -8.85 2.25
N SER A 102 -6.69 -9.30 2.44
CA SER A 102 -6.13 -9.59 3.78
C SER A 102 -6.07 -8.34 4.65
N GLY A 103 -5.53 -7.23 4.16
CA GLY A 103 -5.47 -5.96 4.88
C GLY A 103 -6.85 -5.33 5.05
N SER A 104 -7.68 -5.34 3.99
CA SER A 104 -9.05 -4.82 4.06
C SER A 104 -9.91 -5.55 5.08
N SER A 105 -9.79 -6.87 5.18
CA SER A 105 -10.51 -7.66 6.20
C SER A 105 -9.99 -7.35 7.60
N ALA A 106 -8.66 -7.19 7.76
CA ALA A 106 -8.07 -6.81 9.04
C ALA A 106 -8.62 -5.48 9.57
N LEU A 107 -8.84 -4.49 8.68
CA LEU A 107 -9.43 -3.22 9.08
C LEU A 107 -10.85 -3.37 9.63
N ILE A 108 -11.64 -4.30 9.09
CA ILE A 108 -12.99 -4.59 9.60
C ILE A 108 -12.91 -5.17 11.02
N GLU A 109 -12.05 -6.16 11.22
CA GLU A 109 -11.83 -6.78 12.56
C GLU A 109 -11.31 -5.75 13.59
N ILE A 110 -10.41 -4.86 13.18
CA ILE A 110 -9.91 -3.78 14.03
C ILE A 110 -11.04 -2.80 14.38
N ALA A 111 -11.90 -2.46 13.42
CA ALA A 111 -13.06 -1.60 13.66
C ALA A 111 -14.03 -2.21 14.67
N GLU A 112 -14.35 -3.51 14.53
CA GLU A 112 -15.19 -4.26 15.47
C GLU A 112 -14.57 -4.29 16.88
N ALA A 113 -13.27 -4.57 16.99
CA ALA A 113 -12.57 -4.59 18.27
C ALA A 113 -12.62 -3.23 19.00
N PHE A 114 -12.48 -2.12 18.28
CA PHE A 114 -12.67 -0.79 18.86
C PHE A 114 -14.14 -0.50 19.24
N ALA A 115 -15.08 -0.99 18.45
CA ALA A 115 -16.52 -0.77 18.69
C ALA A 115 -17.06 -1.54 19.91
N GLU A 116 -16.47 -2.70 20.22
CA GLU A 116 -16.85 -3.51 21.39
C GLU A 116 -16.36 -2.90 22.70
N GLY A 117 -15.31 -2.06 22.66
CA GLY A 117 -14.70 -1.43 23.82
C GLY A 117 -15.26 -0.05 24.15
N SER A 118 -14.69 0.58 25.19
CA SER A 118 -14.92 2.00 25.44
C SER A 118 -14.15 2.84 24.43
N ALA A 119 -14.75 3.96 23.98
CA ALA A 119 -14.07 4.86 23.05
C ALA A 119 -12.72 5.33 23.63
N PRO A 120 -11.62 5.15 22.90
CA PRO A 120 -10.30 5.61 23.34
C PRO A 120 -10.23 7.15 23.36
N PRO A 121 -9.24 7.75 24.02
CA PRO A 121 -9.10 9.21 24.07
C PRO A 121 -8.98 9.87 22.69
N ARG A 122 -8.14 9.34 21.79
CA ARG A 122 -7.99 9.79 20.40
C ARG A 122 -9.03 9.16 19.49
N SER A 123 -9.36 9.87 18.41
CA SER A 123 -10.23 9.35 17.38
C SER A 123 -9.52 8.28 16.53
N ILE A 124 -10.28 7.28 16.13
CA ILE A 124 -9.83 6.19 15.25
C ILE A 124 -10.56 6.31 13.91
N LEU A 125 -9.83 6.30 12.82
CA LEU A 125 -10.36 6.35 11.47
C LEU A 125 -9.97 5.08 10.73
N ILE A 126 -10.96 4.38 10.22
CA ILE A 126 -10.79 3.24 9.32
C ILE A 126 -10.97 3.74 7.90
N LEU A 127 -10.00 3.53 7.05
CA LEU A 127 -9.94 4.05 5.69
C LEU A 127 -9.64 2.94 4.69
N HIS A 128 -10.66 2.47 4.00
CA HIS A 128 -10.46 1.64 2.82
C HIS A 128 -10.31 2.55 1.60
N VAL A 129 -9.17 2.49 0.94
CA VAL A 129 -8.86 3.33 -0.23
C VAL A 129 -9.04 2.56 -1.52
N SER A 130 -9.33 3.30 -2.59
CA SER A 130 -9.46 2.74 -3.94
C SER A 130 -8.40 3.32 -4.86
N GLY A 131 -8.03 2.55 -5.89
CA GLY A 131 -7.08 2.98 -6.91
C GLY A 131 -5.63 2.99 -6.43
N GLU A 132 -5.28 2.16 -5.45
CA GLU A 132 -3.90 1.87 -5.05
C GLU A 132 -3.13 1.34 -6.26
N GLU A 133 -3.66 0.31 -6.92
CA GLU A 133 -3.15 -0.37 -8.10
C GLU A 133 -3.02 0.53 -9.35
N LYS A 134 -3.60 1.71 -9.29
CA LYS A 134 -3.53 2.74 -10.33
C LYS A 134 -2.62 3.93 -9.95
N GLY A 135 -1.85 3.78 -8.89
CA GLY A 135 -0.86 4.74 -8.42
C GLY A 135 -1.32 5.54 -7.19
N LEU A 136 -1.80 4.84 -6.16
CA LEU A 136 -2.12 5.38 -4.85
C LEU A 136 -3.15 6.53 -4.90
N LEU A 137 -4.18 6.39 -5.77
CA LEU A 137 -5.08 7.50 -6.08
C LEU A 137 -5.96 7.89 -4.89
N GLY A 138 -6.53 6.90 -4.20
CA GLY A 138 -7.47 7.12 -3.10
C GLY A 138 -6.81 7.74 -1.87
N SER A 139 -5.67 7.19 -1.43
CA SER A 139 -4.92 7.75 -0.30
C SER A 139 -4.38 9.14 -0.61
N ARG A 140 -3.87 9.38 -1.84
CA ARG A 140 -3.44 10.70 -2.27
C ARG A 140 -4.57 11.72 -2.20
N TRP A 141 -5.73 11.36 -2.76
CA TRP A 141 -6.91 12.25 -2.70
C TRP A 141 -7.30 12.55 -1.26
N PHE A 142 -7.30 11.53 -0.39
CA PHE A 142 -7.69 11.67 1.01
C PHE A 142 -6.80 12.67 1.75
N VAL A 143 -5.47 12.54 1.63
CA VAL A 143 -4.55 13.43 2.36
C VAL A 143 -4.49 14.85 1.76
N GLU A 144 -4.68 15.00 0.44
CA GLU A 144 -4.68 16.30 -0.24
C GLU A 144 -5.95 17.11 0.03
N HIS A 145 -7.10 16.44 0.21
CA HIS A 145 -8.39 17.12 0.39
C HIS A 145 -8.88 17.12 1.83
N ASN A 146 -8.32 16.26 2.67
CA ASN A 146 -8.68 16.08 4.08
C ASN A 146 -10.18 16.27 4.36
N PRO A 147 -11.02 15.26 4.06
CA PRO A 147 -12.49 15.39 4.17
C PRO A 147 -13.01 15.47 5.62
N LEU A 148 -12.10 15.46 6.60
CA LEU A 148 -12.44 15.54 8.01
C LEU A 148 -12.75 17.00 8.43
N PRO A 149 -13.47 17.19 9.55
CA PRO A 149 -13.64 18.51 10.15
C PRO A 149 -12.29 19.22 10.35
N GLU A 150 -12.24 20.54 10.09
CA GLU A 150 -11.02 21.35 10.08
C GLU A 150 -10.17 21.24 11.36
N GLN A 151 -10.83 21.04 12.51
CA GLN A 151 -10.16 20.88 13.81
C GLN A 151 -9.47 19.51 13.97
N MET A 152 -9.79 18.52 13.15
CA MET A 152 -9.21 17.18 13.24
C MET A 152 -7.87 17.12 12.50
N LYS A 153 -6.88 16.49 13.15
CA LYS A 153 -5.52 16.32 12.63
C LYS A 153 -5.15 14.86 12.58
N LEU A 154 -4.68 14.41 11.44
CA LEU A 154 -4.10 13.09 11.31
C LEU A 154 -2.76 13.05 12.03
N VAL A 155 -2.58 12.13 12.97
CA VAL A 155 -1.36 12.03 13.80
C VAL A 155 -0.57 10.74 13.54
N ALA A 156 -1.19 9.72 12.96
CA ALA A 156 -0.54 8.49 12.54
C ALA A 156 -1.33 7.81 11.43
N ASP A 157 -0.63 7.04 10.59
CA ASP A 157 -1.24 6.08 9.66
C ASP A 157 -0.62 4.70 9.87
N ILE A 158 -1.46 3.68 10.03
CA ILE A 158 -1.10 2.28 10.15
C ILE A 158 -1.69 1.57 8.94
N ASN A 159 -0.86 1.34 7.94
CA ASN A 159 -1.27 0.71 6.69
C ASN A 159 -1.03 -0.81 6.75
N LEU A 160 -2.02 -1.57 6.30
CA LEU A 160 -1.97 -3.02 6.20
C LEU A 160 -2.17 -3.43 4.75
N ASP A 161 -1.19 -4.16 4.20
CA ASP A 161 -1.27 -4.64 2.84
C ASP A 161 -0.46 -5.93 2.71
N MET A 162 -1.08 -6.98 2.14
CA MET A 162 -0.50 -8.31 1.99
C MET A 162 0.06 -8.88 3.31
N ILE A 163 -0.82 -9.19 4.24
CA ILE A 163 -0.44 -9.62 5.60
C ILE A 163 -0.61 -11.12 5.87
N GLY A 164 -1.08 -11.89 4.87
CA GLY A 164 -1.52 -13.27 5.05
C GLY A 164 -0.56 -14.35 4.52
N ARG A 165 0.60 -14.00 3.98
CA ARG A 165 1.49 -14.98 3.31
C ARG A 165 2.91 -14.99 3.89
N ASN A 166 3.76 -15.81 3.28
CA ASN A 166 5.19 -15.98 3.61
C ASN A 166 5.45 -16.48 5.04
N ASN A 167 6.57 -16.10 5.67
CA ASN A 167 6.96 -16.62 6.98
C ASN A 167 5.87 -16.34 8.04
N PRO A 168 5.33 -17.37 8.71
CA PRO A 168 4.20 -17.22 9.63
C PRO A 168 4.53 -16.46 10.92
N THR A 169 5.81 -16.29 11.24
CA THR A 169 6.27 -15.65 12.48
C THR A 169 6.95 -14.30 12.25
N GLN A 170 6.95 -13.78 11.01
CA GLN A 170 7.60 -12.53 10.65
C GLN A 170 6.64 -11.56 9.98
N ILE A 171 6.87 -10.28 10.19
CA ILE A 171 6.19 -9.20 9.47
C ILE A 171 7.19 -8.09 9.15
N GLY A 172 7.19 -7.62 7.90
CA GLY A 172 7.97 -6.48 7.48
C GLY A 172 7.34 -5.17 7.95
N ILE A 173 8.17 -4.27 8.45
CA ILE A 173 7.81 -2.90 8.82
C ILE A 173 8.65 -1.96 8.00
N THR A 174 8.02 -1.05 7.27
CA THR A 174 8.70 0.05 6.61
C THR A 174 8.04 1.38 6.97
N PRO A 175 8.79 2.48 7.11
CA PRO A 175 10.23 2.63 6.88
C PRO A 175 11.10 1.91 7.92
N SER A 176 12.33 1.54 7.52
CA SER A 176 13.35 0.93 8.38
C SER A 176 14.00 1.95 9.33
N PRO A 177 14.77 1.51 10.35
CA PRO A 177 15.48 2.40 11.28
C PRO A 177 16.42 3.41 10.62
N GLU A 178 17.00 3.08 9.46
CA GLU A 178 17.92 3.93 8.72
C GLU A 178 17.21 4.93 7.79
N HIS A 179 15.91 4.76 7.59
CA HIS A 179 15.14 5.60 6.69
C HIS A 179 14.84 6.98 7.32
N GLU A 180 14.88 8.05 6.53
CA GLU A 180 14.65 9.43 6.98
C GLU A 180 13.24 9.66 7.59
N HIS A 181 12.27 8.81 7.25
CA HIS A 181 10.90 8.88 7.76
C HIS A 181 10.66 7.97 8.98
N TRP A 182 11.70 7.34 9.53
CA TRP A 182 11.59 6.59 10.78
C TRP A 182 10.99 7.45 11.89
N SER A 183 10.14 6.85 12.70
CA SER A 183 9.42 7.55 13.76
C SER A 183 9.22 6.66 14.99
N SER A 184 8.79 7.25 16.10
CA SER A 184 8.40 6.48 17.28
C SER A 184 7.20 5.55 17.04
N LEU A 185 6.46 5.72 15.95
CA LEU A 185 5.41 4.80 15.50
C LEU A 185 6.01 3.43 15.13
N ASN A 186 7.14 3.43 14.43
CA ASN A 186 7.81 2.21 14.00
C ASN A 186 8.38 1.43 15.20
N GLU A 187 8.89 2.13 16.22
CA GLU A 187 9.36 1.51 17.47
C GLU A 187 8.19 0.85 18.22
N ALA A 188 7.08 1.58 18.38
CA ALA A 188 5.89 1.04 19.01
C ALA A 188 5.30 -0.15 18.22
N ALA A 189 5.45 -0.17 16.89
CA ALA A 189 5.04 -1.30 16.07
C ALA A 189 5.93 -2.54 16.32
N ALA A 190 7.24 -2.35 16.48
CA ALA A 190 8.14 -3.43 16.83
C ALA A 190 7.80 -4.04 18.21
N ASP A 191 7.55 -3.19 19.22
CA ASP A 191 7.12 -3.64 20.55
C ASP A 191 5.80 -4.44 20.46
N ALA A 192 4.83 -3.97 19.67
CA ALA A 192 3.57 -4.69 19.47
C ALA A 192 3.75 -6.04 18.75
N CYS A 193 4.73 -6.15 17.84
CA CYS A 193 5.09 -7.43 17.21
C CYS A 193 5.61 -8.42 18.25
N GLU A 194 6.51 -7.99 19.13
CA GLU A 194 7.06 -8.84 20.20
C GLU A 194 5.94 -9.33 21.15
N GLU A 195 4.99 -8.47 21.52
CA GLU A 195 3.84 -8.84 22.34
C GLU A 195 2.96 -9.93 21.69
N GLU A 196 2.84 -9.96 20.38
CA GLU A 196 2.09 -10.96 19.61
C GLU A 196 2.94 -12.16 19.15
N GLY A 197 4.23 -12.19 19.50
CA GLY A 197 5.14 -13.26 19.13
C GLY A 197 5.55 -13.25 17.65
N LEU A 198 5.46 -12.09 17.00
CA LEU A 198 5.97 -11.88 15.66
C LEU A 198 7.33 -11.18 15.70
N GLU A 199 8.22 -11.59 14.81
CA GLU A 199 9.52 -10.96 14.59
C GLU A 199 9.37 -9.84 13.56
N PRO A 200 9.62 -8.56 13.88
CA PRO A 200 9.66 -7.49 12.91
C PRO A 200 10.88 -7.62 12.00
N THR A 201 10.71 -7.42 10.70
CA THR A 201 11.81 -7.33 9.72
C THR A 201 11.78 -5.97 9.02
N TYR A 202 12.93 -5.52 8.47
CA TYR A 202 13.09 -4.18 7.92
C TYR A 202 13.69 -4.17 6.50
N ASP A 203 13.60 -5.31 5.82
CA ASP A 203 14.14 -5.52 4.47
C ASP A 203 13.16 -5.15 3.33
N VAL A 204 12.08 -4.46 3.67
CA VAL A 204 10.97 -4.13 2.76
C VAL A 204 10.92 -2.67 2.32
N ASP A 205 11.94 -1.86 2.59
CA ASP A 205 11.97 -0.43 2.23
C ASP A 205 11.88 -0.13 0.74
N SER A 206 12.21 -1.10 -0.13
CA SER A 206 11.99 -0.97 -1.57
C SER A 206 10.51 -0.81 -1.94
N PHE A 207 9.61 -1.16 -1.03
CA PHE A 207 8.15 -1.02 -1.18
C PHE A 207 7.60 0.25 -0.51
N TYR A 208 8.40 0.98 0.28
CA TYR A 208 7.94 2.16 1.02
C TYR A 208 7.18 3.19 0.18
N GLY A 209 7.66 3.48 -1.02
CA GLY A 209 7.03 4.42 -1.95
C GLY A 209 5.89 3.84 -2.81
N ARG A 210 5.52 2.58 -2.58
CA ARG A 210 4.57 1.81 -3.39
C ARG A 210 3.31 1.40 -2.62
N THR A 211 3.06 2.02 -1.48
CA THR A 211 1.91 1.75 -0.62
C THR A 211 1.24 3.04 -0.19
N ASP A 212 0.00 2.98 0.24
CA ASP A 212 -0.83 4.13 0.61
C ASP A 212 -0.26 4.97 1.74
N SER A 213 0.46 4.35 2.71
CA SER A 213 1.13 5.04 3.81
C SER A 213 2.10 6.12 3.34
N TYR A 214 2.68 5.98 2.15
CA TYR A 214 3.60 6.95 1.58
C TYR A 214 2.95 8.33 1.37
N ASN A 215 1.67 8.38 1.00
CA ASN A 215 0.98 9.64 0.82
C ASN A 215 0.80 10.40 2.15
N PHE A 216 0.56 9.70 3.25
CA PHE A 216 0.54 10.27 4.60
C PHE A 216 1.95 10.75 5.01
N ALA A 217 2.94 9.92 4.80
CA ALA A 217 4.33 10.25 5.12
C ALA A 217 4.84 11.50 4.39
N LYS A 218 4.46 11.72 3.14
CA LYS A 218 4.78 12.95 2.39
C LYS A 218 4.18 14.21 3.00
N GLN A 219 3.05 14.10 3.69
CA GLN A 219 2.43 15.21 4.42
C GLN A 219 3.01 15.42 5.82
N GLY A 220 4.06 14.69 6.16
CA GLY A 220 4.70 14.80 7.47
C GLY A 220 4.05 13.97 8.58
N ILE A 221 3.03 13.18 8.27
CA ILE A 221 2.34 12.31 9.21
C ILE A 221 3.19 11.05 9.40
N PRO A 222 3.54 10.67 10.65
CA PRO A 222 4.13 9.37 10.93
C PRO A 222 3.27 8.24 10.35
N ALA A 223 3.85 7.40 9.51
CA ALA A 223 3.14 6.34 8.82
C ALA A 223 4.01 5.09 8.74
N ILE A 224 3.37 3.94 8.93
CA ILE A 224 4.01 2.63 8.76
C ILE A 224 3.23 1.77 7.78
N PHE A 225 3.94 0.85 7.19
CA PHE A 225 3.40 -0.21 6.35
C PHE A 225 3.76 -1.56 6.94
N LEU A 226 2.75 -2.34 7.32
CA LEU A 226 2.86 -3.73 7.74
C LEU A 226 2.67 -4.63 6.51
N PHE A 227 3.72 -5.36 6.14
CA PHE A 227 3.82 -6.07 4.88
C PHE A 227 4.51 -7.42 5.04
N ALA A 228 3.86 -8.49 4.65
CA ALA A 228 4.44 -9.83 4.75
C ALA A 228 5.41 -10.17 3.60
N GLY A 229 5.60 -9.26 2.65
CA GLY A 229 6.45 -9.46 1.47
C GLY A 229 5.69 -10.04 0.27
N VAL A 230 6.24 -9.88 -0.93
CA VAL A 230 5.69 -10.48 -2.15
C VAL A 230 5.86 -12.01 -2.14
N HIS A 231 4.96 -12.69 -2.82
CA HIS A 231 4.95 -14.14 -2.99
C HIS A 231 4.72 -14.52 -4.46
N GLU A 232 4.79 -15.79 -4.79
CA GLU A 232 4.68 -16.30 -6.16
C GLU A 232 3.34 -16.00 -6.85
N ASP A 233 2.27 -15.75 -6.07
CA ASP A 233 0.93 -15.44 -6.57
C ASP A 233 0.67 -13.94 -6.69
N TYR A 234 1.59 -13.07 -6.30
CA TYR A 234 1.44 -11.62 -6.37
C TYR A 234 1.08 -11.16 -7.78
N HIS A 235 -0.01 -10.39 -7.90
CA HIS A 235 -0.57 -9.93 -9.17
C HIS A 235 -0.93 -11.06 -10.14
N ARG A 236 -1.38 -12.19 -9.62
CA ARG A 236 -1.81 -13.34 -10.42
C ARG A 236 -3.23 -13.79 -10.06
N VAL A 237 -3.86 -14.50 -10.99
CA VAL A 237 -5.17 -15.14 -10.78
C VAL A 237 -5.13 -16.20 -9.68
N SER A 238 -3.95 -16.62 -9.29
CA SER A 238 -3.74 -17.64 -8.25
C SER A 238 -3.61 -17.06 -6.83
N ASP A 239 -3.77 -15.73 -6.65
CA ASP A 239 -3.89 -15.13 -5.31
C ASP A 239 -5.30 -15.34 -4.77
N GLU A 240 -5.48 -16.51 -4.13
CA GLU A 240 -6.75 -17.05 -3.68
C GLU A 240 -6.80 -17.22 -2.16
N SER A 241 -8.01 -17.17 -1.60
CA SER A 241 -8.22 -17.19 -0.15
C SER A 241 -7.79 -18.48 0.55
N ASP A 242 -7.77 -19.62 -0.15
CA ASP A 242 -7.31 -20.90 0.39
C ASP A 242 -5.80 -20.94 0.68
N LYS A 243 -5.05 -19.97 0.17
CA LYS A 243 -3.62 -19.81 0.39
C LYS A 243 -3.27 -18.89 1.55
N ILE A 244 -4.24 -18.18 2.10
CA ILE A 244 -4.01 -17.25 3.21
C ILE A 244 -3.75 -18.01 4.51
N ASN A 245 -2.68 -17.63 5.20
CA ASN A 245 -2.44 -18.03 6.58
C ASN A 245 -3.25 -17.12 7.52
N PHE A 246 -4.49 -17.51 7.78
CA PHE A 246 -5.39 -16.73 8.65
C PHE A 246 -4.84 -16.56 10.07
N THR A 247 -4.05 -17.50 10.57
CA THR A 247 -3.40 -17.34 11.89
C THR A 247 -2.42 -16.19 11.89
N LYS A 248 -1.60 -16.08 10.84
CA LYS A 248 -0.67 -14.95 10.65
C LYS A 248 -1.44 -13.64 10.46
N ALA A 249 -2.40 -13.61 9.54
CA ALA A 249 -3.20 -12.41 9.27
C ALA A 249 -3.86 -11.89 10.56
N ALA A 250 -4.46 -12.79 11.36
CA ALA A 250 -5.02 -12.43 12.67
C ALA A 250 -3.97 -11.92 13.67
N ALA A 251 -2.75 -12.47 13.68
CA ALA A 251 -1.68 -11.98 14.53
C ALA A 251 -1.24 -10.57 14.12
N VAL A 252 -1.08 -10.31 12.82
CA VAL A 252 -0.75 -8.97 12.31
C VAL A 252 -1.88 -7.97 12.57
N SER A 253 -3.14 -8.38 12.44
CA SER A 253 -4.30 -7.54 12.81
C SER A 253 -4.26 -7.14 14.29
N ARG A 254 -3.89 -8.07 15.19
CA ARG A 254 -3.72 -7.75 16.61
C ARG A 254 -2.52 -6.84 16.89
N VAL A 255 -1.40 -7.01 16.16
CA VAL A 255 -0.28 -6.04 16.21
C VAL A 255 -0.77 -4.65 15.87
N ALA A 256 -1.47 -4.49 14.74
CA ALA A 256 -2.00 -3.20 14.32
C ALA A 256 -2.98 -2.62 15.34
N PHE A 257 -3.92 -3.44 15.86
CA PHE A 257 -4.87 -3.01 16.89
C PHE A 257 -4.16 -2.53 18.16
N ARG A 258 -3.20 -3.32 18.70
CA ARG A 258 -2.44 -2.96 19.91
C ARG A 258 -1.67 -1.66 19.71
N LEU A 259 -1.01 -1.53 18.57
CA LEU A 259 -0.29 -0.31 18.22
C LEU A 259 -1.21 0.91 18.29
N GLY A 260 -2.32 0.91 17.58
CA GLY A 260 -3.25 2.02 17.61
C GLY A 260 -3.94 2.21 18.96
N TRP A 261 -4.18 1.13 19.71
CA TRP A 261 -4.67 1.23 21.07
C TRP A 261 -3.65 1.95 21.99
N HIS A 262 -2.38 1.57 21.94
CA HIS A 262 -1.33 2.25 22.71
C HIS A 262 -1.19 3.73 22.32
N LEU A 263 -1.23 4.03 21.03
CA LEU A 263 -1.20 5.40 20.53
C LEU A 263 -2.41 6.23 21.00
N ALA A 264 -3.58 5.61 21.02
CA ALA A 264 -4.81 6.30 21.40
C ALA A 264 -4.80 6.76 22.88
N TRP A 265 -4.04 6.07 23.74
CA TRP A 265 -3.86 6.38 25.16
C TRP A 265 -2.54 7.10 25.46
N ALA A 266 -1.64 7.25 24.50
CA ALA A 266 -0.35 7.89 24.71
C ALA A 266 -0.52 9.39 25.02
N LYS A 267 0.35 9.95 25.87
CA LYS A 267 0.32 11.39 26.22
C LYS A 267 0.63 12.29 25.02
N GLN A 268 1.45 11.82 24.09
CA GLN A 268 1.88 12.55 22.90
C GLN A 268 1.67 11.70 21.67
N PRO A 269 1.35 12.30 20.52
CA PRO A 269 1.30 11.56 19.25
C PRO A 269 2.71 11.10 18.84
N PRO A 270 2.83 10.14 17.93
CA PRO A 270 4.13 9.72 17.42
C PRO A 270 4.85 10.87 16.70
N VAL A 271 6.17 10.86 16.78
CA VAL A 271 7.02 11.90 16.18
C VAL A 271 8.08 11.27 15.29
N ARG A 272 8.40 11.93 14.18
CA ARG A 272 9.55 11.56 13.36
C ARG A 272 10.84 11.80 14.14
N LYS A 273 11.76 10.86 14.06
CA LYS A 273 13.11 11.06 14.58
C LYS A 273 13.92 11.90 13.59
N SER A 274 14.60 12.91 14.13
CA SER A 274 15.62 13.62 13.33
C SER A 274 16.80 12.67 13.07
N PRO A 275 17.34 12.59 11.85
CA PRO A 275 18.47 11.73 11.51
C PRO A 275 19.75 11.95 12.35
N ASN A 276 19.79 12.98 13.19
CA ASN A 276 20.95 13.42 13.96
C ASN A 276 20.80 13.34 15.49
N SER A 277 19.82 12.61 16.05
CA SER A 277 19.61 12.60 17.51
C SER A 277 20.47 11.61 18.30
N GLU A 278 21.33 10.79 17.68
CA GLU A 278 22.15 9.78 18.36
C GLU A 278 23.66 10.02 18.36
N THR A 279 24.18 11.19 17.96
CA THR A 279 25.63 11.49 18.08
C THR A 279 25.97 12.39 19.26
N GLY A 280 25.39 12.17 20.41
CA GLY A 280 25.67 12.95 21.63
C GLY A 280 25.55 12.13 22.90
N ASN A 281 26.41 11.17 23.10
CA ASN A 281 27.06 10.77 24.38
C ASN A 281 27.66 9.35 24.28
N ARG A 282 28.92 9.29 23.96
CA ARG A 282 29.84 8.27 24.47
C ARG A 282 31.10 8.95 24.94
#